data_805dc7a2d7a5d0fcb0cf53b0b82221f2
#
_entry.id   805dc7a2d7a5d0fcb0cf53b0b82221f2
#
_cell.length_a   1.000
_cell.length_b   1.000
_cell.length_c   1.000
_cell.angle_alpha   90.00
_cell.angle_beta   90.00
_cell.angle_gamma   90.00
#
_symmetry.space_group_name_H-M   'P 1'
#
loop_
_entity.id
_entity.type
_entity.pdbx_description
1 polymer ?
#
loop_
_entity_poly.entity_id
_entity_poly.type
_entity_poly.pdbx_seq_one_letter_code
_entity_poly.pdbx_strand_id
1 'polypeptide(L)'
;MVEQRGMLNNQLSKVPYLQLSEADVIAQTASQSFDISVWQFLAAPLFGARVDIVPNTIAHDPQGLLAHVEEQGITVLESVPSLIQGMLAQDAIALDGLRWMLPTGEAMPPELAHQWLLRYPQVGLVNAYGPAECSDDVAFFRVDMASTRGAYLPIGTPTDNNRLYLMDEALELVPLGAVGELCVAGTGVGRGYVSDPLRTALAFVPHPFGAAGERLY
;
A
#
# COMPACT_ATOMS: atom_id res chain seq x y z
N MET A 1 -1.97 5.62 17.20
CA MET A 1 -3.44 5.86 17.18
C MET A 1 -3.79 6.54 15.86
N VAL A 2 -4.56 5.87 15.03
CA VAL A 2 -5.05 6.41 13.75
C VAL A 2 -6.44 6.99 13.95
N GLU A 3 -6.78 8.05 13.26
CA GLU A 3 -8.13 8.63 13.28
C GLU A 3 -9.01 7.96 12.22
N GLN A 4 -10.31 7.86 12.49
CA GLN A 4 -11.28 7.31 11.54
C GLN A 4 -11.24 8.04 10.19
N ARG A 5 -11.05 9.37 10.19
CA ARG A 5 -10.94 10.16 8.95
C ARG A 5 -9.70 9.78 8.11
N GLY A 6 -8.57 9.47 8.76
CA GLY A 6 -7.36 9.02 8.07
C GLY A 6 -7.56 7.65 7.43
N MET A 7 -8.13 6.70 8.18
CA MET A 7 -8.52 5.39 7.68
C MET A 7 -9.48 5.51 6.48
N LEU A 8 -10.53 6.32 6.60
CA LEU A 8 -11.51 6.51 5.52
C LEU A 8 -10.86 7.16 4.28
N ASN A 9 -9.96 8.14 4.49
CA ASN A 9 -9.21 8.78 3.41
C ASN A 9 -8.36 7.76 2.64
N ASN A 10 -7.63 6.89 3.33
CA ASN A 10 -6.85 5.83 2.70
C ASN A 10 -7.73 4.93 1.81
N GLN A 11 -8.85 4.44 2.35
CA GLN A 11 -9.75 3.55 1.62
C GLN A 11 -10.36 4.22 0.39
N LEU A 12 -10.85 5.46 0.53
CA LEU A 12 -11.47 6.19 -0.57
C LEU A 12 -10.46 6.62 -1.64
N SER A 13 -9.19 6.89 -1.29
CA SER A 13 -8.14 7.20 -2.26
C SER A 13 -7.84 6.04 -3.21
N LYS A 14 -7.95 4.80 -2.74
CA LYS A 14 -7.74 3.59 -3.56
C LYS A 14 -8.85 3.40 -4.61
N VAL A 15 -10.08 3.83 -4.32
CA VAL A 15 -11.23 3.60 -5.22
C VAL A 15 -11.02 4.22 -6.62
N PRO A 16 -10.78 5.53 -6.79
CA PRO A 16 -10.54 6.11 -8.09
C PRO A 16 -9.19 5.68 -8.70
N TYR A 17 -8.16 5.49 -7.87
CA TYR A 17 -6.82 5.12 -8.34
C TYR A 17 -6.80 3.74 -9.01
N LEU A 18 -7.47 2.76 -8.41
CA LEU A 18 -7.59 1.40 -8.92
C LEU A 18 -8.86 1.19 -9.77
N GLN A 19 -9.68 2.24 -9.94
CA GLN A 19 -10.95 2.17 -10.67
C GLN A 19 -11.84 1.03 -10.12
N LEU A 20 -11.99 1.01 -8.78
CA LEU A 20 -12.77 -0.02 -8.10
C LEU A 20 -14.27 0.21 -8.29
N SER A 21 -15.03 -0.88 -8.34
CA SER A 21 -16.47 -0.90 -8.56
C SER A 21 -17.14 -2.02 -7.74
N GLU A 22 -18.46 -2.08 -7.77
CA GLU A 22 -19.24 -3.15 -7.14
C GLU A 22 -18.96 -4.55 -7.69
N ALA A 23 -18.36 -4.64 -8.88
CA ALA A 23 -17.98 -5.92 -9.49
C ALA A 23 -16.66 -6.49 -8.92
N ASP A 24 -15.94 -5.72 -8.12
CA ASP A 24 -14.64 -6.14 -7.61
C ASP A 24 -14.76 -7.10 -6.41
N VAL A 25 -13.72 -7.92 -6.26
CA VAL A 25 -13.53 -8.83 -5.13
C VAL A 25 -12.16 -8.57 -4.54
N ILE A 26 -12.12 -8.08 -3.32
CA ILE A 26 -10.88 -7.80 -2.60
C ILE A 26 -10.51 -8.98 -1.72
N ALA A 27 -9.30 -9.52 -1.88
CA ALA A 27 -8.79 -10.56 -0.99
C ALA A 27 -8.42 -9.98 0.38
N GLN A 28 -8.93 -10.57 1.44
CA GLN A 28 -8.48 -10.32 2.81
C GLN A 28 -7.50 -11.45 3.20
N THR A 29 -6.21 -11.15 3.16
CA THR A 29 -5.12 -12.10 3.42
C THR A 29 -4.33 -11.75 4.68
N ALA A 30 -4.32 -10.47 5.07
CA ALA A 30 -3.49 -9.98 6.17
C ALA A 30 -4.10 -10.30 7.53
N SER A 31 -3.25 -10.65 8.50
CA SER A 31 -3.68 -10.76 9.90
C SER A 31 -4.22 -9.42 10.40
N GLN A 32 -5.24 -9.48 11.27
CA GLN A 32 -5.82 -8.30 11.94
C GLN A 32 -4.80 -7.48 12.77
N SER A 33 -3.61 -8.03 13.01
CA SER A 33 -2.52 -7.34 13.70
C SER A 33 -1.78 -6.33 12.82
N PHE A 34 -2.04 -6.34 11.51
CA PHE A 34 -1.45 -5.41 10.53
C PHE A 34 -2.51 -4.44 10.01
N ASP A 35 -2.12 -3.20 9.79
CA ASP A 35 -2.98 -2.10 9.31
C ASP A 35 -3.58 -2.36 7.92
N ILE A 36 -2.83 -2.98 7.01
CA ILE A 36 -3.30 -3.42 5.70
C ILE A 36 -4.62 -4.23 5.77
N SER A 37 -4.85 -4.99 6.86
CA SER A 37 -6.08 -5.75 7.03
C SER A 37 -7.32 -4.86 7.10
N VAL A 38 -7.18 -3.64 7.62
CA VAL A 38 -8.28 -2.67 7.77
C VAL A 38 -8.83 -2.25 6.41
N TRP A 39 -7.94 -1.95 5.46
CA TRP A 39 -8.33 -1.66 4.09
C TRP A 39 -8.97 -2.89 3.43
N GLN A 40 -8.35 -4.06 3.55
CA GLN A 40 -8.84 -5.30 2.95
C GLN A 40 -10.26 -5.67 3.43
N PHE A 41 -10.57 -5.40 4.72
CA PHE A 41 -11.89 -5.67 5.29
C PHE A 41 -12.95 -4.64 4.94
N LEU A 42 -12.59 -3.35 5.00
CA LEU A 42 -13.58 -2.28 5.08
C LEU A 42 -13.78 -1.53 3.77
N ALA A 43 -12.84 -1.63 2.81
CA ALA A 43 -12.96 -0.87 1.59
C ALA A 43 -14.11 -1.35 0.70
N ALA A 44 -14.20 -2.65 0.44
CA ALA A 44 -15.20 -3.18 -0.48
C ALA A 44 -16.65 -2.79 -0.12
N PRO A 45 -17.11 -2.88 1.15
CA PRO A 45 -18.44 -2.43 1.55
C PRO A 45 -18.73 -0.95 1.26
N LEU A 46 -17.71 -0.08 1.22
CA LEU A 46 -17.90 1.36 0.97
C LEU A 46 -18.39 1.67 -0.46
N PHE A 47 -18.14 0.78 -1.41
CA PHE A 47 -18.56 0.95 -2.80
C PHE A 47 -19.36 -0.25 -3.37
N GLY A 48 -19.86 -1.12 -2.48
CA GLY A 48 -20.76 -2.21 -2.84
C GLY A 48 -20.09 -3.46 -3.38
N ALA A 49 -18.77 -3.59 -3.26
CA ALA A 49 -18.01 -4.75 -3.70
C ALA A 49 -17.99 -5.87 -2.65
N ARG A 50 -17.30 -6.97 -2.96
CA ARG A 50 -17.17 -8.16 -2.11
C ARG A 50 -15.77 -8.24 -1.48
N VAL A 51 -15.71 -8.72 -0.25
CA VAL A 51 -14.47 -9.17 0.40
C VAL A 51 -14.45 -10.69 0.40
N ASP A 52 -13.35 -11.28 -0.03
CA ASP A 52 -13.06 -12.70 0.14
C ASP A 52 -12.09 -12.90 1.30
N ILE A 53 -12.55 -13.57 2.36
CA ILE A 53 -11.74 -13.83 3.55
C ILE A 53 -10.95 -15.12 3.33
N VAL A 54 -9.69 -14.96 2.96
CA VAL A 54 -8.79 -16.07 2.65
C VAL A 54 -8.37 -16.79 3.93
N PRO A 55 -8.54 -18.13 4.02
CA PRO A 55 -8.07 -18.89 5.18
C PRO A 55 -6.55 -18.73 5.40
N ASN A 56 -6.13 -18.62 6.65
CA ASN A 56 -4.71 -18.43 7.00
C ASN A 56 -3.78 -19.51 6.43
N THR A 57 -4.26 -20.74 6.29
CA THR A 57 -3.52 -21.85 5.69
C THR A 57 -3.26 -21.65 4.20
N ILE A 58 -4.08 -20.84 3.53
CA ILE A 58 -3.98 -20.50 2.11
C ILE A 58 -3.24 -19.18 1.94
N ALA A 59 -3.51 -18.19 2.77
CA ALA A 59 -2.96 -16.83 2.66
C ALA A 59 -1.41 -16.79 2.71
N HIS A 60 -0.77 -17.79 3.30
CA HIS A 60 0.69 -17.91 3.41
C HIS A 60 1.28 -19.02 2.51
N ASP A 61 0.46 -19.72 1.74
CA ASP A 61 0.87 -20.72 0.76
C ASP A 61 0.83 -20.11 -0.65
N PRO A 62 1.98 -19.82 -1.29
CA PRO A 62 2.00 -19.17 -2.60
C PRO A 62 1.20 -19.88 -3.68
N GLN A 63 1.28 -21.21 -3.76
CA GLN A 63 0.54 -22.00 -4.76
C GLN A 63 -0.96 -22.04 -4.44
N GLY A 64 -1.30 -22.29 -3.18
CA GLY A 64 -2.68 -22.30 -2.71
C GLY A 64 -3.35 -20.94 -2.89
N LEU A 65 -2.63 -19.85 -2.64
CA LEU A 65 -3.18 -18.50 -2.82
C LEU A 65 -3.43 -18.17 -4.29
N LEU A 66 -2.53 -18.54 -5.22
CA LEU A 66 -2.77 -18.37 -6.65
C LEU A 66 -4.00 -19.13 -7.11
N ALA A 67 -4.16 -20.40 -6.69
CA ALA A 67 -5.32 -21.20 -7.01
C ALA A 67 -6.62 -20.59 -6.45
N HIS A 68 -6.59 -20.13 -5.20
CA HIS A 68 -7.73 -19.50 -4.55
C HIS A 68 -8.14 -18.18 -5.23
N VAL A 69 -7.16 -17.36 -5.65
CA VAL A 69 -7.42 -16.12 -6.40
C VAL A 69 -8.23 -16.40 -7.66
N GLU A 70 -7.83 -17.39 -8.43
CA GLU A 70 -8.53 -17.78 -9.66
C GLU A 70 -9.91 -18.39 -9.37
N GLU A 71 -9.99 -19.34 -8.43
CA GLU A 71 -11.23 -20.05 -8.09
C GLU A 71 -12.32 -19.14 -7.53
N GLN A 72 -11.94 -18.15 -6.72
CA GLN A 72 -12.88 -17.21 -6.09
C GLN A 72 -13.15 -15.96 -6.93
N GLY A 73 -12.46 -15.80 -8.05
CA GLY A 73 -12.59 -14.65 -8.94
C GLY A 73 -12.14 -13.35 -8.25
N ILE A 74 -11.06 -13.41 -7.49
CA ILE A 74 -10.48 -12.24 -6.82
C ILE A 74 -9.93 -11.29 -7.88
N THR A 75 -10.30 -10.01 -7.77
CA THR A 75 -9.90 -8.97 -8.72
C THR A 75 -8.80 -8.07 -8.17
N VAL A 76 -8.65 -8.00 -6.85
CA VAL A 76 -7.63 -7.19 -6.18
C VAL A 76 -6.94 -8.02 -5.11
N LEU A 77 -5.64 -8.19 -5.26
CA LEU A 77 -4.77 -8.85 -4.30
C LEU A 77 -3.67 -7.90 -3.83
N GLU A 78 -3.57 -7.71 -2.54
CA GLU A 78 -2.48 -6.97 -1.91
C GLU A 78 -1.62 -7.92 -1.10
N SER A 79 -0.29 -7.85 -1.28
CA SER A 79 0.63 -8.83 -0.70
C SER A 79 2.04 -8.26 -0.54
N VAL A 80 2.84 -8.90 0.30
CA VAL A 80 4.24 -8.54 0.47
C VAL A 80 5.09 -9.08 -0.68
N PRO A 81 6.14 -8.35 -1.14
CA PRO A 81 7.06 -8.81 -2.20
C PRO A 81 7.64 -10.21 -1.99
N SER A 82 7.95 -10.57 -0.75
CA SER A 82 8.46 -11.93 -0.43
C SER A 82 7.46 -13.05 -0.79
N LEU A 83 6.16 -12.84 -0.58
CA LEU A 83 5.12 -13.80 -0.99
C LEU A 83 4.92 -13.81 -2.51
N ILE A 84 4.98 -12.63 -3.16
CA ILE A 84 4.94 -12.53 -4.64
C ILE A 84 6.11 -13.30 -5.27
N GLN A 85 7.30 -13.23 -4.69
CA GLN A 85 8.45 -14.04 -5.11
C GLN A 85 8.15 -15.54 -4.99
N GLY A 86 7.53 -15.95 -3.89
CA GLY A 86 7.05 -17.30 -3.69
C GLY A 86 6.06 -17.76 -4.76
N MET A 87 5.10 -16.89 -5.13
CA MET A 87 4.12 -17.15 -6.20
C MET A 87 4.80 -17.35 -7.58
N LEU A 88 5.78 -16.51 -7.89
CA LEU A 88 6.53 -16.62 -9.16
C LEU A 88 7.41 -17.86 -9.24
N ALA A 89 7.77 -18.47 -8.11
CA ALA A 89 8.51 -19.74 -8.06
C ALA A 89 7.62 -20.97 -8.28
N GLN A 90 6.29 -20.83 -8.25
CA GLN A 90 5.34 -21.90 -8.48
C GLN A 90 4.98 -22.06 -9.95
N ASP A 91 4.27 -23.15 -10.27
CA ASP A 91 3.66 -23.35 -11.57
C ASP A 91 2.68 -22.22 -11.88
N ALA A 92 2.68 -21.77 -13.14
CA ALA A 92 1.83 -20.68 -13.57
C ALA A 92 0.36 -21.11 -13.53
N ILE A 93 -0.46 -20.32 -12.85
CA ILE A 93 -1.92 -20.39 -12.89
C ILE A 93 -2.39 -19.16 -13.65
N ALA A 94 -3.35 -19.32 -14.56
CA ALA A 94 -4.00 -18.17 -15.17
C ALA A 94 -4.70 -17.34 -14.07
N LEU A 95 -4.53 -16.04 -14.11
CA LEU A 95 -5.18 -15.09 -13.20
C LEU A 95 -6.08 -14.16 -14.02
N ASP A 96 -7.02 -14.78 -14.77
CA ASP A 96 -7.82 -14.05 -15.76
C ASP A 96 -8.75 -13.01 -15.12
N GLY A 97 -9.19 -13.26 -13.89
CA GLY A 97 -10.01 -12.35 -13.11
C GLY A 97 -9.23 -11.27 -12.36
N LEU A 98 -7.92 -11.48 -12.09
CA LEU A 98 -7.14 -10.56 -11.29
C LEU A 98 -6.83 -9.28 -12.08
N ARG A 99 -7.28 -8.15 -11.58
CA ARG A 99 -7.06 -6.82 -12.18
C ARG A 99 -5.83 -6.11 -11.60
N TRP A 100 -5.64 -6.26 -10.28
CA TRP A 100 -4.62 -5.52 -9.54
C TRP A 100 -3.85 -6.40 -8.58
N MET A 101 -2.52 -6.28 -8.63
CA MET A 101 -1.58 -6.73 -7.60
C MET A 101 -0.95 -5.50 -6.94
N LEU A 102 -1.03 -5.41 -5.63
CA LEU A 102 -0.46 -4.33 -4.83
C LEU A 102 0.65 -4.87 -3.92
N PRO A 103 1.94 -4.83 -4.34
CA PRO A 103 3.04 -5.05 -3.39
C PRO A 103 3.11 -3.93 -2.37
N THR A 104 3.17 -4.30 -1.08
CA THR A 104 3.26 -3.36 0.05
C THR A 104 4.03 -3.98 1.22
N GLY A 105 4.38 -3.16 2.21
CA GLY A 105 5.02 -3.59 3.47
C GLY A 105 6.52 -3.88 3.37
N GLU A 106 7.05 -4.15 2.20
CA GLU A 106 8.48 -4.37 1.90
C GLU A 106 8.87 -3.60 0.64
N ALA A 107 10.16 -3.31 0.47
CA ALA A 107 10.64 -2.71 -0.77
C ALA A 107 10.48 -3.70 -1.94
N MET A 108 9.71 -3.34 -2.96
CA MET A 108 9.53 -4.16 -4.16
C MET A 108 10.77 -4.10 -5.05
N PRO A 109 11.50 -5.22 -5.26
CA PRO A 109 12.64 -5.22 -6.16
C PRO A 109 12.20 -5.02 -7.62
N PRO A 110 12.89 -4.17 -8.41
CA PRO A 110 12.56 -3.97 -9.82
C PRO A 110 12.56 -5.26 -10.65
N GLU A 111 13.49 -6.16 -10.36
CA GLU A 111 13.58 -7.46 -11.03
C GLU A 111 12.35 -8.34 -10.74
N LEU A 112 11.87 -8.34 -9.51
CA LEU A 112 10.66 -9.08 -9.13
C LEU A 112 9.42 -8.51 -9.82
N ALA A 113 9.32 -7.17 -9.88
CA ALA A 113 8.26 -6.50 -10.62
C ALA A 113 8.31 -6.81 -12.12
N HIS A 114 9.52 -6.84 -12.70
CA HIS A 114 9.73 -7.23 -14.10
C HIS A 114 9.22 -8.65 -14.38
N GLN A 115 9.59 -9.62 -13.53
CA GLN A 115 9.15 -11.01 -13.64
C GLN A 115 7.63 -11.14 -13.51
N TRP A 116 7.01 -10.38 -12.59
CA TRP A 116 5.55 -10.35 -12.45
C TRP A 116 4.88 -9.86 -13.72
N LEU A 117 5.30 -8.70 -14.26
CA LEU A 117 4.73 -8.11 -15.47
C LEU A 117 4.95 -8.98 -16.73
N LEU A 118 6.04 -9.77 -16.79
CA LEU A 118 6.22 -10.74 -17.86
C LEU A 118 5.27 -11.92 -17.76
N ARG A 119 5.02 -12.42 -16.54
CA ARG A 119 4.15 -13.58 -16.32
C ARG A 119 2.69 -13.23 -16.42
N TYR A 120 2.28 -12.05 -15.91
CA TYR A 120 0.90 -11.60 -15.81
C TYR A 120 0.72 -10.19 -16.43
N PRO A 121 0.92 -10.04 -17.74
CA PRO A 121 0.90 -8.72 -18.39
C PRO A 121 -0.49 -8.05 -18.34
N GLN A 122 -1.56 -8.81 -18.10
CA GLN A 122 -2.93 -8.31 -17.95
C GLN A 122 -3.21 -7.75 -16.55
N VAL A 123 -2.39 -8.11 -15.53
CA VAL A 123 -2.58 -7.68 -14.15
C VAL A 123 -1.84 -6.37 -13.91
N GLY A 124 -2.55 -5.31 -13.55
CA GLY A 124 -1.93 -4.06 -13.16
C GLY A 124 -1.12 -4.21 -11.87
N LEU A 125 0.09 -3.66 -11.84
CA LEU A 125 0.98 -3.70 -10.68
C LEU A 125 1.10 -2.29 -10.09
N VAL A 126 0.79 -2.15 -8.78
CA VAL A 126 0.85 -0.87 -8.07
C VAL A 126 1.71 -1.02 -6.83
N ASN A 127 2.92 -0.42 -6.87
CA ASN A 127 3.77 -0.33 -5.68
C ASN A 127 3.11 0.62 -4.67
N ALA A 128 2.67 0.09 -3.54
CA ALA A 128 2.00 0.83 -2.48
C ALA A 128 2.95 1.03 -1.30
N TYR A 129 2.97 2.22 -0.73
CA TYR A 129 3.86 2.59 0.36
C TYR A 129 3.13 3.43 1.42
N GLY A 130 3.28 3.05 2.66
CA GLY A 130 2.86 3.84 3.80
C GLY A 130 3.19 3.19 5.15
N PRO A 131 3.41 3.99 6.19
CA PRO A 131 3.52 3.53 7.56
C PRO A 131 2.16 3.52 8.26
N ALA A 132 1.94 2.60 9.18
CA ALA A 132 0.72 2.51 10.01
C ALA A 132 0.40 3.82 10.74
N GLU A 133 1.41 4.59 11.08
CA GLU A 133 1.32 5.91 11.70
C GLU A 133 0.63 6.95 10.83
N CYS A 134 0.57 6.70 9.50
CA CYS A 134 -0.09 7.55 8.51
C CYS A 134 -1.36 6.92 7.91
N SER A 135 -1.97 5.97 8.62
CA SER A 135 -3.23 5.32 8.21
C SER A 135 -3.07 4.42 6.98
N ASP A 136 -2.03 3.57 6.97
CA ASP A 136 -1.70 2.66 5.87
C ASP A 136 -1.05 3.42 4.69
N ASP A 137 -1.32 3.07 3.44
CA ASP A 137 -0.63 3.64 2.29
C ASP A 137 -0.80 5.15 2.13
N VAL A 138 0.31 5.83 1.91
CA VAL A 138 0.37 7.30 1.66
C VAL A 138 0.83 7.64 0.26
N ALA A 139 1.32 6.66 -0.51
CA ALA A 139 1.76 6.86 -1.89
C ALA A 139 1.51 5.62 -2.75
N PHE A 140 1.24 5.85 -4.03
CA PHE A 140 1.07 4.81 -5.04
C PHE A 140 1.91 5.09 -6.28
N PHE A 141 2.51 4.03 -6.82
CA PHE A 141 3.20 4.06 -8.10
C PHE A 141 2.72 2.92 -9.01
N ARG A 142 2.12 3.26 -10.15
CA ARG A 142 1.76 2.26 -11.16
C ARG A 142 3.02 1.82 -11.90
N VAL A 143 3.38 0.56 -11.72
CA VAL A 143 4.60 -0.03 -12.27
C VAL A 143 4.36 -0.45 -13.72
N ASP A 144 5.28 -0.08 -14.60
CA ASP A 144 5.35 -0.52 -15.99
C ASP A 144 6.73 -1.15 -16.29
N MET A 145 6.86 -1.74 -17.47
CA MET A 145 8.11 -2.38 -17.90
C MET A 145 9.30 -1.41 -17.99
N ALA A 146 9.06 -0.12 -18.19
CA ALA A 146 10.14 0.87 -18.25
C ALA A 146 10.70 1.17 -16.87
N SER A 147 9.83 1.29 -15.86
CA SER A 147 10.21 1.58 -14.49
C SER A 147 11.01 0.45 -13.83
N THR A 148 10.87 -0.80 -14.30
CA THR A 148 11.65 -1.94 -13.78
C THR A 148 13.12 -1.96 -14.20
N ARG A 149 13.55 -1.02 -15.05
CA ARG A 149 14.96 -0.89 -15.49
C ARG A 149 15.81 -0.07 -14.52
N GLY A 150 15.19 0.61 -13.56
CA GLY A 150 15.87 1.41 -12.54
C GLY A 150 16.51 0.55 -11.46
N ALA A 151 17.36 1.16 -10.63
CA ALA A 151 17.91 0.51 -9.44
C ALA A 151 16.88 0.28 -8.34
N TYR A 152 15.84 1.11 -8.31
CA TYR A 152 14.73 1.06 -7.35
C TYR A 152 13.42 1.41 -8.06
N LEU A 153 12.31 0.85 -7.57
CA LEU A 153 10.98 1.33 -7.97
C LEU A 153 10.63 2.58 -7.16
N PRO A 154 10.06 3.61 -7.80
CA PRO A 154 9.50 4.74 -7.05
C PRO A 154 8.38 4.30 -6.11
N ILE A 155 8.20 5.05 -5.02
CA ILE A 155 6.99 4.93 -4.18
C ILE A 155 5.81 5.69 -4.79
N GLY A 156 6.06 6.58 -5.75
CA GLY A 156 5.06 7.27 -6.55
C GLY A 156 4.66 8.64 -6.01
N THR A 157 3.37 8.93 -6.13
CA THR A 157 2.76 10.21 -5.74
C THR A 157 1.90 10.02 -4.49
N PRO A 158 1.74 11.09 -3.68
CA PRO A 158 0.93 11.00 -2.48
C PRO A 158 -0.53 10.65 -2.78
N THR A 159 -1.15 9.90 -1.88
CA THR A 159 -2.59 9.66 -1.88
C THR A 159 -3.37 10.96 -1.57
N ASP A 160 -4.66 10.97 -1.89
CA ASP A 160 -5.51 12.14 -1.67
C ASP A 160 -5.39 12.68 -0.24
N ASN A 161 -5.36 14.01 -0.11
CA ASN A 161 -5.26 14.74 1.16
C ASN A 161 -4.01 14.46 1.99
N ASN A 162 -3.01 13.78 1.43
CA ASN A 162 -1.68 13.62 2.00
C ASN A 162 -0.64 14.41 1.20
N ARG A 163 0.45 14.76 1.83
CA ARG A 163 1.60 15.46 1.23
C ARG A 163 2.88 14.77 1.68
N LEU A 164 3.81 14.59 0.77
CA LEU A 164 5.12 14.01 1.03
C LEU A 164 6.19 15.09 0.89
N TYR A 165 7.11 15.12 1.84
CA TYR A 165 8.24 16.04 1.86
C TYR A 165 9.54 15.27 2.02
N LEU A 166 10.60 15.69 1.35
CA LEU A 166 11.97 15.24 1.64
C LEU A 166 12.67 16.35 2.40
N MET A 167 13.08 16.05 3.63
CA MET A 167 13.59 17.03 4.58
C MET A 167 14.96 16.62 5.11
N ASP A 168 15.72 17.60 5.54
CA ASP A 168 16.97 17.42 6.28
C ASP A 168 16.72 17.36 7.81
N GLU A 169 17.79 17.21 8.59
CA GLU A 169 17.75 17.15 10.05
C GLU A 169 17.20 18.44 10.71
N ALA A 170 17.22 19.58 10.00
CA ALA A 170 16.66 20.85 10.46
C ALA A 170 15.18 21.01 10.08
N LEU A 171 14.55 20.00 9.47
CA LEU A 171 13.20 20.03 8.90
C LEU A 171 13.04 21.07 7.79
N GLU A 172 14.12 21.33 7.03
CA GLU A 172 14.08 22.15 5.83
C GLU A 172 14.01 21.26 4.58
N LEU A 173 13.39 21.76 3.51
CA LEU A 173 13.28 21.00 2.26
C LEU A 173 14.64 20.79 1.63
N VAL A 174 14.99 19.55 1.29
CA VAL A 174 16.23 19.27 0.56
C VAL A 174 16.11 19.72 -0.90
N PRO A 175 17.23 20.10 -1.55
CA PRO A 175 17.24 20.40 -2.99
C PRO A 175 16.78 19.23 -3.85
N LEU A 176 16.20 19.53 -5.02
CA LEU A 176 15.77 18.50 -5.96
C LEU A 176 16.95 17.58 -6.34
N GLY A 177 16.74 16.27 -6.19
CA GLY A 177 17.75 15.24 -6.43
C GLY A 177 18.64 14.90 -5.25
N ALA A 178 18.52 15.63 -4.12
CA ALA A 178 19.20 15.28 -2.88
C ALA A 178 18.44 14.19 -2.11
N VAL A 179 19.17 13.49 -1.25
CA VAL A 179 18.61 12.51 -0.30
C VAL A 179 18.16 13.26 0.96
N GLY A 180 16.97 12.88 1.47
CA GLY A 180 16.40 13.43 2.69
C GLY A 180 15.51 12.41 3.38
N GLU A 181 15.06 12.72 4.58
CA GLU A 181 14.04 11.94 5.29
C GLU A 181 12.67 12.16 4.64
N LEU A 182 11.95 11.07 4.42
CA LEU A 182 10.58 11.15 3.88
C LEU A 182 9.61 11.46 5.00
N CYS A 183 9.04 12.65 4.97
CA CYS A 183 8.06 13.11 5.93
C CYS A 183 6.66 13.17 5.31
N VAL A 184 5.66 12.78 6.08
CA VAL A 184 4.25 12.74 5.65
C VAL A 184 3.45 13.78 6.43
N ALA A 185 2.64 14.57 5.73
CA ALA A 185 1.63 15.46 6.31
C ALA A 185 0.25 15.18 5.71
N GLY A 186 -0.80 15.57 6.40
CA GLY A 186 -2.17 15.52 5.88
C GLY A 186 -3.10 14.66 6.72
N THR A 187 -4.22 14.27 6.10
CA THR A 187 -5.33 13.60 6.77
C THR A 187 -4.97 12.21 7.32
N GLY A 188 -3.98 11.54 6.69
CA GLY A 188 -3.52 10.22 7.10
C GLY A 188 -2.74 10.22 8.42
N VAL A 189 -2.07 11.33 8.77
CA VAL A 189 -1.18 11.38 9.94
C VAL A 189 -1.93 11.14 11.23
N GLY A 190 -1.52 10.10 11.96
CA GLY A 190 -2.12 9.68 13.21
C GLY A 190 -1.86 10.62 14.39
N ARG A 191 -2.44 10.28 15.55
CA ARG A 191 -2.29 11.07 16.80
C ARG A 191 -1.00 10.78 17.54
N GLY A 192 -0.35 9.65 17.26
CA GLY A 192 0.83 9.19 17.96
C GLY A 192 0.65 7.80 18.57
N TYR A 193 1.57 7.40 19.42
CA TYR A 193 1.60 6.09 20.08
C TYR A 193 0.80 6.10 21.39
N VAL A 194 0.11 5.00 21.65
CA VAL A 194 -0.70 4.85 22.89
C VAL A 194 0.22 4.77 24.09
N SER A 195 -0.01 5.63 25.07
CA SER A 195 0.74 5.68 26.34
C SER A 195 2.25 5.88 26.19
N ASP A 196 2.70 6.41 25.04
CA ASP A 196 4.11 6.71 24.77
C ASP A 196 4.27 8.15 24.25
N PRO A 197 4.20 9.18 25.14
CA PRO A 197 4.30 10.57 24.75
C PRO A 197 5.70 10.95 24.25
N LEU A 198 6.75 10.29 24.72
CA LEU A 198 8.11 10.57 24.28
C LEU A 198 8.32 10.13 22.82
N ARG A 199 8.01 8.89 22.50
CA ARG A 199 8.08 8.42 21.10
C ARG A 199 7.16 9.22 20.20
N THR A 200 5.97 9.57 20.68
CA THR A 200 5.05 10.43 19.92
C THR A 200 5.67 11.76 19.59
N ALA A 201 6.28 12.46 20.57
CA ALA A 201 6.90 13.76 20.34
C ALA A 201 8.13 13.70 19.40
N LEU A 202 8.85 12.58 19.39
CA LEU A 202 10.00 12.38 18.51
C LEU A 202 9.60 12.06 17.06
N ALA A 203 8.49 11.34 16.85
CA ALA A 203 8.08 10.89 15.53
C ALA A 203 7.01 11.80 14.88
N PHE A 204 6.18 12.46 15.68
CA PHE A 204 5.11 13.35 15.18
C PHE A 204 5.45 14.79 15.52
N VAL A 205 6.24 15.41 14.66
CA VAL A 205 6.76 16.78 14.88
C VAL A 205 5.81 17.85 14.33
N PRO A 206 5.89 19.12 14.82
CA PRO A 206 5.14 20.21 14.23
C PRO A 206 5.48 20.40 12.74
N HIS A 207 4.47 20.62 11.90
CA HIS A 207 4.68 20.84 10.48
C HIS A 207 5.19 22.27 10.23
N PRO A 208 6.45 22.47 9.75
CA PRO A 208 7.05 23.80 9.65
C PRO A 208 6.37 24.72 8.63
N PHE A 209 5.69 24.14 7.63
CA PHE A 209 4.99 24.89 6.56
C PHE A 209 3.47 24.75 6.66
N GLY A 210 2.96 24.09 7.71
CA GLY A 210 1.55 23.80 7.89
C GLY A 210 0.80 24.84 8.72
N ALA A 211 -0.48 24.66 8.89
CA ALA A 211 -1.28 25.44 9.81
C ALA A 211 -0.97 25.06 11.27
N ALA A 212 -1.32 25.95 12.20
CA ALA A 212 -1.14 25.69 13.63
C ALA A 212 -1.81 24.36 14.05
N GLY A 213 -1.04 23.47 14.67
CA GLY A 213 -1.50 22.15 15.09
C GLY A 213 -1.36 21.04 14.03
N GLU A 214 -0.98 21.34 12.79
CA GLU A 214 -0.59 20.32 11.81
C GLU A 214 0.75 19.68 12.19
N ARG A 215 0.89 18.40 11.84
CA ARG A 215 2.09 17.63 12.17
C ARG A 215 2.61 16.89 10.94
N LEU A 216 3.89 16.59 11.00
CA LEU A 216 4.62 15.63 10.16
C LEU A 216 4.84 14.33 10.93
N TYR A 217 4.88 13.24 10.20
CA TYR A 217 5.44 11.95 10.63
C TYR A 217 6.59 11.59 9.70
#